data_556d5f0d61b19659028dbe8fbe563935
#
_entry.id   556d5f0d61b19659028dbe8fbe563935
#
_cell.length_a   1.000
_cell.length_b   1.000
_cell.length_c   1.000
_cell.angle_alpha   90.00
_cell.angle_beta   90.00
_cell.angle_gamma   90.00
#
_symmetry.space_group_name_H-M   'P 1'
#
loop_
_entity.id
_entity.type
_entity.pdbx_description
1 polymer ?
#
loop_
_entity_poly.entity_id
_entity_poly.type
_entity_poly.pdbx_seq_one_letter_code
_entity_poly.pdbx_strand_id
1 'polypeptide(L)'
;MLIMAVNTQQYQIIQNELLKDQVQLVAVSKTKPNEDLQALYDLGQRAFGENYVQELVDKEASLPKDIQWHFIGHLQSNKVKYIAPFVHLIHGVDTEKLLQEINKQAVKSNRVI
;
A
#
# COMPACT_ATOMS: atom_id res chain seq x y z
N MET A 1 1.91 7.32 8.49
CA MET A 1 0.99 8.31 9.06
C MET A 1 -0.46 7.95 8.72
N LEU A 2 -1.35 8.05 9.68
CA LEU A 2 -2.77 7.76 9.51
C LEU A 2 -3.54 9.02 9.14
N ILE A 3 -4.25 8.96 7.99
CA ILE A 3 -5.12 10.04 7.56
C ILE A 3 -6.56 9.58 7.76
N MET A 4 -7.28 10.22 8.69
CA MET A 4 -8.64 9.83 9.09
C MET A 4 -9.70 10.34 8.12
N ALA A 5 -9.47 11.51 7.54
CA ALA A 5 -10.32 12.12 6.52
C ALA A 5 -9.42 12.91 5.58
N VAL A 6 -9.89 13.14 4.35
CA VAL A 6 -9.10 13.91 3.40
C VAL A 6 -9.19 15.39 3.75
N ASN A 7 -8.08 15.94 4.22
CA ASN A 7 -7.91 17.37 4.44
C ASN A 7 -6.81 17.84 3.50
N THR A 8 -7.19 18.47 2.41
CA THR A 8 -6.28 18.89 1.36
C THR A 8 -5.17 19.78 1.87
N GLN A 9 -5.52 20.79 2.70
CA GLN A 9 -4.54 21.73 3.22
C GLN A 9 -3.53 21.03 4.13
N GLN A 10 -4.00 20.20 5.04
CA GLN A 10 -3.12 19.45 5.95
C GLN A 10 -2.23 18.47 5.19
N TYR A 11 -2.78 17.79 4.19
CA TYR A 11 -2.01 16.89 3.36
C TYR A 11 -0.87 17.62 2.66
N GLN A 12 -1.13 18.79 2.07
CA GLN A 12 -0.11 19.56 1.36
C GLN A 12 0.99 20.03 2.31
N ILE A 13 0.63 20.46 3.52
CA ILE A 13 1.61 20.86 4.53
C ILE A 13 2.53 19.71 4.87
N ILE A 14 1.97 18.53 5.17
CA ILE A 14 2.73 17.33 5.52
C ILE A 14 3.62 16.91 4.36
N GLN A 15 3.08 16.86 3.15
CA GLN A 15 3.83 16.45 1.97
C GLN A 15 5.03 17.37 1.71
N ASN A 16 4.85 18.68 1.83
CA ASN A 16 5.93 19.64 1.65
C ASN A 16 7.04 19.45 2.69
N GLU A 17 6.68 19.17 3.95
CA GLU A 17 7.66 18.90 5.01
C GLU A 17 8.47 17.65 4.71
N LEU A 18 7.81 16.57 4.29
CA LEU A 18 8.47 15.30 3.99
C LEU A 18 9.36 15.39 2.75
N LEU A 19 8.95 16.15 1.73
CA LEU A 19 9.76 16.34 0.53
C LEU A 19 11.08 17.04 0.82
N LYS A 20 11.11 17.97 1.76
CA LYS A 20 12.35 18.64 2.17
C LYS A 20 13.37 17.64 2.72
N ASP A 21 12.92 16.61 3.41
CA ASP A 21 13.77 15.60 4.02
C ASP A 21 13.91 14.34 3.14
N GLN A 22 13.35 14.35 1.92
CA GLN A 22 13.35 13.22 0.99
C GLN A 22 12.68 11.98 1.59
N VAL A 23 11.65 12.17 2.41
CA VAL A 23 10.90 11.11 3.07
C VAL A 23 9.60 10.86 2.29
N GLN A 24 9.32 9.58 2.01
CA GLN A 24 8.09 9.20 1.32
C GLN A 24 6.95 9.05 2.33
N LEU A 25 5.79 9.66 2.01
CA LEU A 25 4.56 9.45 2.77
C LEU A 25 3.82 8.23 2.25
N VAL A 26 3.50 7.30 3.14
CA VAL A 26 2.56 6.22 2.85
C VAL A 26 1.27 6.55 3.59
N ALA A 27 0.19 6.77 2.83
CA ALA A 27 -1.12 7.06 3.42
C ALA A 27 -1.76 5.76 3.89
N VAL A 28 -2.05 5.65 5.18
CA VAL A 28 -2.74 4.47 5.73
C VAL A 28 -4.21 4.57 5.34
N SER A 29 -4.65 3.63 4.51
CA SER A 29 -5.96 3.65 3.88
C SER A 29 -6.88 2.51 4.33
N LYS A 30 -6.42 1.68 5.28
CA LYS A 30 -7.25 0.58 5.81
C LYS A 30 -8.58 1.12 6.33
N THR A 31 -9.66 0.41 6.03
CA THR A 31 -11.04 0.73 6.43
C THR A 31 -11.56 2.05 5.89
N LYS A 32 -10.85 2.72 4.99
CA LYS A 32 -11.31 3.97 4.38
C LYS A 32 -12.00 3.68 3.04
N PRO A 33 -13.03 4.46 2.69
CA PRO A 33 -13.74 4.26 1.42
C PRO A 33 -12.88 4.67 0.22
N ASN A 34 -13.20 4.11 -0.95
CA ASN A 34 -12.46 4.39 -2.18
C ASN A 34 -12.46 5.88 -2.55
N GLU A 35 -13.51 6.61 -2.20
CA GLU A 35 -13.60 8.05 -2.48
C GLU A 35 -12.48 8.83 -1.79
N ASP A 36 -12.13 8.43 -0.55
CA ASP A 36 -11.05 9.09 0.19
C ASP A 36 -9.69 8.81 -0.47
N LEU A 37 -9.48 7.58 -0.92
CA LEU A 37 -8.25 7.22 -1.61
C LEU A 37 -8.14 7.94 -2.95
N GLN A 38 -9.25 7.99 -3.70
CA GLN A 38 -9.26 8.69 -4.99
C GLN A 38 -8.97 10.18 -4.81
N ALA A 39 -9.51 10.80 -3.75
CA ALA A 39 -9.25 12.21 -3.48
C ALA A 39 -7.77 12.47 -3.19
N LEU A 40 -7.11 11.61 -2.40
CA LEU A 40 -5.68 11.72 -2.15
C LEU A 40 -4.87 11.44 -3.41
N TYR A 41 -5.28 10.47 -4.21
CA TYR A 41 -4.64 10.19 -5.49
C TYR A 41 -4.68 11.41 -6.41
N ASP A 42 -5.82 12.08 -6.47
CA ASP A 42 -5.98 13.29 -7.29
C ASP A 42 -5.07 14.43 -6.81
N LEU A 43 -4.68 14.43 -5.53
CA LEU A 43 -3.73 15.38 -4.96
C LEU A 43 -2.26 14.98 -5.22
N GLY A 44 -2.03 13.83 -5.84
CA GLY A 44 -0.69 13.35 -6.17
C GLY A 44 -0.17 12.19 -5.33
N GLN A 45 -0.93 11.72 -4.34
CA GLN A 45 -0.49 10.59 -3.51
C GLN A 45 -0.53 9.30 -4.30
N ARG A 46 0.56 8.51 -4.24
CA ARG A 46 0.67 7.23 -4.96
C ARG A 46 0.89 6.04 -4.03
N ALA A 47 1.46 6.24 -2.84
CA ALA A 47 1.74 5.17 -1.89
C ALA A 47 0.64 5.08 -0.84
N PHE A 48 -0.02 3.93 -0.75
CA PHE A 48 -1.10 3.67 0.20
C PHE A 48 -0.81 2.39 0.97
N GLY A 49 -1.17 2.36 2.25
CA GLY A 49 -0.92 1.23 3.14
C GLY A 49 -2.19 0.54 3.59
N GLU A 50 -2.26 -0.77 3.34
CA GLU A 50 -3.38 -1.62 3.71
C GLU A 50 -2.95 -2.71 4.68
N ASN A 51 -3.88 -3.12 5.56
CA ASN A 51 -3.63 -4.15 6.57
C ASN A 51 -4.29 -5.50 6.27
N TYR A 52 -5.27 -5.52 5.38
CA TYR A 52 -6.09 -6.71 5.12
C TYR A 52 -6.03 -7.08 3.65
N VAL A 53 -5.73 -8.35 3.37
CA VAL A 53 -5.54 -8.83 1.99
C VAL A 53 -6.80 -8.60 1.15
N GLN A 54 -7.98 -8.95 1.69
CA GLN A 54 -9.22 -8.82 0.92
C GLN A 54 -9.52 -7.36 0.58
N GLU A 55 -9.34 -6.47 1.54
CA GLU A 55 -9.54 -5.05 1.32
C GLU A 55 -8.58 -4.51 0.26
N LEU A 56 -7.32 -4.92 0.33
CA LEU A 56 -6.30 -4.53 -0.65
C LEU A 56 -6.66 -5.02 -2.06
N VAL A 57 -7.06 -6.27 -2.19
CA VAL A 57 -7.44 -6.84 -3.49
C VAL A 57 -8.60 -6.07 -4.10
N ASP A 58 -9.64 -5.77 -3.31
CA ASP A 58 -10.81 -5.05 -3.77
C ASP A 58 -10.47 -3.62 -4.21
N LYS A 59 -9.62 -2.94 -3.44
CA LYS A 59 -9.18 -1.58 -3.76
C LYS A 59 -8.31 -1.54 -5.00
N GLU A 60 -7.40 -2.49 -5.15
CA GLU A 60 -6.56 -2.56 -6.34
C GLU A 60 -7.40 -2.71 -7.60
N ALA A 61 -8.45 -3.53 -7.54
CA ALA A 61 -9.35 -3.75 -8.67
C ALA A 61 -10.14 -2.50 -9.06
N SER A 62 -10.42 -1.62 -8.10
CA SER A 62 -11.35 -0.48 -8.28
C SER A 62 -10.64 0.87 -8.44
N LEU A 63 -9.35 0.98 -8.14
CA LEU A 63 -8.63 2.25 -8.11
C LEU A 63 -7.55 2.29 -9.20
N PRO A 64 -6.95 3.47 -9.47
CA PRO A 64 -5.94 3.59 -10.53
C PRO A 64 -4.77 2.60 -10.37
N LYS A 65 -4.23 2.14 -11.49
CA LYS A 65 -3.25 1.04 -11.50
C LYS A 65 -1.82 1.49 -11.21
N ASP A 66 -1.56 2.79 -11.14
CA ASP A 66 -0.24 3.30 -10.80
C ASP A 66 -0.09 3.58 -9.29
N ILE A 67 -1.05 3.19 -8.48
CA ILE A 67 -0.92 3.22 -7.03
C ILE A 67 0.15 2.21 -6.59
N GLN A 68 1.04 2.65 -5.71
CA GLN A 68 2.04 1.79 -5.07
C GLN A 68 1.46 1.27 -3.76
N TRP A 69 0.98 0.03 -3.78
CA TRP A 69 0.35 -0.57 -2.61
C TRP A 69 1.39 -1.14 -1.65
N HIS A 70 1.32 -0.70 -0.39
CA HIS A 70 2.13 -1.24 0.70
C HIS A 70 1.24 -2.11 1.58
N PHE A 71 1.68 -3.32 1.86
CA PHE A 71 0.99 -4.16 2.84
C PHE A 71 1.69 -3.98 4.18
N ILE A 72 1.01 -3.37 5.14
CA ILE A 72 1.60 -2.99 6.42
C ILE A 72 1.05 -3.80 7.60
N GLY A 73 0.16 -4.76 7.36
CA GLY A 73 -0.40 -5.62 8.37
C GLY A 73 0.32 -6.96 8.47
N HIS A 74 -0.22 -7.84 9.31
CA HIS A 74 0.27 -9.20 9.43
C HIS A 74 -0.16 -10.00 8.20
N LEU A 75 0.80 -10.63 7.51
CA LEU A 75 0.55 -11.37 6.28
C LEU A 75 0.71 -12.87 6.53
N GLN A 76 -0.34 -13.63 6.25
CA GLN A 76 -0.28 -15.07 6.27
C GLN A 76 0.31 -15.60 4.96
N SER A 77 1.16 -16.63 5.05
CA SER A 77 1.84 -17.20 3.89
C SER A 77 0.86 -17.63 2.79
N ASN A 78 -0.28 -18.22 3.17
CA ASN A 78 -1.27 -18.68 2.20
C ASN A 78 -2.04 -17.55 1.52
N LYS A 79 -1.84 -16.30 1.91
CA LYS A 79 -2.49 -15.13 1.31
C LYS A 79 -1.56 -14.36 0.38
N VAL A 80 -0.27 -14.62 0.39
CA VAL A 80 0.72 -13.91 -0.42
C VAL A 80 0.35 -13.93 -1.90
N LYS A 81 -0.13 -15.06 -2.41
CA LYS A 81 -0.47 -15.25 -3.82
C LYS A 81 -1.52 -14.25 -4.33
N TYR A 82 -2.35 -13.71 -3.45
CA TYR A 82 -3.42 -12.78 -3.85
C TYR A 82 -2.90 -11.36 -4.10
N ILE A 83 -1.81 -10.96 -3.45
CA ILE A 83 -1.28 -9.61 -3.57
C ILE A 83 0.05 -9.55 -4.33
N ALA A 84 0.76 -10.66 -4.47
CA ALA A 84 2.05 -10.69 -5.17
C ALA A 84 2.00 -10.13 -6.60
N PRO A 85 0.91 -10.28 -7.37
CA PRO A 85 0.87 -9.72 -8.72
C PRO A 85 0.96 -8.21 -8.80
N PHE A 86 0.66 -7.46 -7.73
CA PHE A 86 0.60 -6.00 -7.79
C PHE A 86 1.20 -5.27 -6.60
N VAL A 87 1.44 -5.93 -5.46
CA VAL A 87 1.93 -5.24 -4.27
C VAL A 87 3.30 -4.62 -4.53
N HIS A 88 3.49 -3.38 -4.05
CA HIS A 88 4.76 -2.68 -4.22
C HIS A 88 5.77 -3.09 -3.13
N LEU A 89 5.34 -3.13 -1.88
CA LEU A 89 6.21 -3.45 -0.74
C LEU A 89 5.41 -4.14 0.35
N ILE A 90 6.00 -5.17 0.95
CA ILE A 90 5.45 -5.87 2.10
C ILE A 90 6.33 -5.56 3.30
N HIS A 91 5.72 -5.00 4.35
CA HIS A 91 6.39 -4.70 5.60
C HIS A 91 6.25 -5.87 6.57
N GLY A 92 7.11 -5.91 7.59
CA GLY A 92 6.94 -6.85 8.70
C GLY A 92 7.09 -8.32 8.34
N VAL A 93 8.03 -8.64 7.44
CA VAL A 93 8.37 -10.04 7.15
C VAL A 93 9.21 -10.57 8.29
N ASP A 94 8.61 -11.40 9.15
CA ASP A 94 9.20 -11.82 10.41
C ASP A 94 9.54 -13.31 10.47
N THR A 95 9.25 -14.09 9.42
CA THR A 95 9.59 -15.51 9.35
C THR A 95 10.23 -15.86 8.03
N GLU A 96 11.10 -16.87 8.06
CA GLU A 96 11.72 -17.39 6.84
C GLU A 96 10.68 -18.01 5.91
N LYS A 97 9.67 -18.71 6.47
CA LYS A 97 8.60 -19.29 5.69
C LYS A 97 7.84 -18.24 4.89
N LEU A 98 7.52 -17.11 5.49
CA LEU A 98 6.84 -16.02 4.81
C LEU A 98 7.73 -15.43 3.71
N LEU A 99 9.00 -15.20 4.01
CA LEU A 99 9.96 -14.68 3.02
C LEU A 99 10.08 -15.61 1.82
N GLN A 100 10.17 -16.92 2.05
CA GLN A 100 10.26 -17.91 0.97
C GLN A 100 9.00 -17.88 0.10
N GLU A 101 7.82 -17.77 0.71
CA GLU A 101 6.57 -17.73 -0.03
C GLU A 101 6.45 -16.44 -0.84
N ILE A 102 6.84 -15.30 -0.29
CA ILE A 102 6.88 -14.03 -1.02
C ILE A 102 7.78 -14.16 -2.25
N ASN A 103 8.98 -14.70 -2.07
CA ASN A 103 9.93 -14.87 -3.16
C ASN A 103 9.38 -15.82 -4.24
N LYS A 104 8.76 -16.92 -3.83
CA LYS A 104 8.14 -17.88 -4.74
C LYS A 104 7.05 -17.21 -5.59
N GLN A 105 6.16 -16.44 -4.96
CA GLN A 105 5.08 -15.78 -5.66
C GLN A 105 5.58 -14.61 -6.52
N ALA A 106 6.63 -13.93 -6.10
CA ALA A 106 7.26 -12.89 -6.90
C ALA A 106 7.81 -13.47 -8.21
N VAL A 107 8.47 -14.62 -8.15
CA VAL A 107 8.97 -15.31 -9.35
C VAL A 107 7.82 -15.70 -10.27
N LYS A 108 6.73 -16.27 -9.73
CA LYS A 108 5.55 -16.65 -10.51
C LYS A 108 4.91 -15.45 -11.20
N SER A 109 4.95 -14.29 -10.57
CA SER A 109 4.38 -13.04 -11.11
C SER A 109 5.39 -12.26 -11.95
N ASN A 110 6.60 -12.76 -12.11
CA ASN A 110 7.69 -12.10 -12.82
C ASN A 110 7.95 -10.69 -12.29
N ARG A 111 8.01 -10.56 -10.96
CA ARG A 111 8.18 -9.29 -10.27
C ARG A 111 9.23 -9.37 -9.19
N VAL A 112 9.76 -8.20 -8.82
CA VAL A 112 10.57 -8.00 -7.61
C VAL A 112 9.68 -7.30 -6.57
N ILE A 113 9.61 -7.89 -5.38
CA ILE A 113 8.80 -7.34 -4.29
C ILE A 113 9.70 -6.93 -3.15
#